data_1a0c0f357da4d353d4596db93032de00
#
_entry.id   1a0c0f357da4d353d4596db93032de00
#
_cell.length_a   1.000
_cell.length_b   1.000
_cell.length_c   1.000
_cell.angle_alpha   90.00
_cell.angle_beta   90.00
_cell.angle_gamma   90.00
#
_symmetry.space_group_name_H-M   'P 1'
#
loop_
_entity.id
_entity.type
_entity.pdbx_description
1 polymer ?
#
loop_
_entity_poly.entity_id
_entity_poly.type
_entity_poly.pdbx_seq_one_letter_code
_entity_poly.pdbx_strand_id
1 'polypeptide(L)'
;GGGKTGFYLAEKLADYGASVKIIERDKRRCFYLSTHLSDVMVLNGDATDLQLLEEENLDSMDAVVTATGFDEDNLLLALTAKRHGIEDVIAKVSRTSYAEIISTMGIDMALNPLDIVTSIILRLVQGNKKLLSSQLIQGQAEIMEVYATPHMNILDIPLKNLNLPDSVIIAA
;
A
#
# COMPACT_ATOMS: atom_id res chain seq x y z
N GLY A 1 -3.14 -3.46 12.88
CA GLY A 1 -2.59 -4.83 13.02
C GLY A 1 -1.07 -4.87 13.07
N GLY A 2 -0.52 -5.51 14.10
CA GLY A 2 0.92 -5.62 14.35
C GLY A 2 1.60 -6.85 13.73
N GLY A 3 1.03 -7.42 12.68
CA GLY A 3 1.63 -8.52 11.93
C GLY A 3 2.94 -8.14 11.26
N LYS A 4 3.45 -8.97 10.34
CA LYS A 4 4.72 -8.67 9.64
C LYS A 4 4.63 -7.34 8.86
N THR A 5 3.56 -7.14 8.09
CA THR A 5 3.36 -5.90 7.32
C THR A 5 3.32 -4.68 8.23
N GLY A 6 2.51 -4.71 9.29
CA GLY A 6 2.41 -3.58 10.24
C GLY A 6 3.72 -3.29 10.94
N PHE A 7 4.49 -4.32 11.33
CA PHE A 7 5.80 -4.15 11.95
C PHE A 7 6.77 -3.38 11.06
N TYR A 8 7.04 -3.90 9.84
CA TYR A 8 8.03 -3.28 8.95
C TYR A 8 7.58 -1.91 8.44
N LEU A 9 6.28 -1.72 8.25
CA LEU A 9 5.75 -0.42 7.87
C LEU A 9 5.96 0.61 8.98
N ALA A 10 5.62 0.26 10.21
CA ALA A 10 5.77 1.15 11.35
C ALA A 10 7.23 1.51 11.61
N GLU A 11 8.15 0.53 11.51
CA GLU A 11 9.59 0.76 11.59
C GLU A 11 10.03 1.81 10.56
N LYS A 12 9.66 1.63 9.31
CA LYS A 12 10.04 2.56 8.23
C LYS A 12 9.42 3.93 8.39
N LEU A 13 8.15 4.02 8.75
CA LEU A 13 7.50 5.32 8.99
C LEU A 13 8.15 6.07 10.16
N ALA A 14 8.48 5.38 11.24
CA ALA A 14 9.21 5.99 12.36
C ALA A 14 10.61 6.48 11.94
N ASP A 15 11.34 5.69 11.13
CA ASP A 15 12.63 6.11 10.54
C ASP A 15 12.52 7.40 9.71
N TYR A 16 11.37 7.62 9.06
CA TYR A 16 11.07 8.86 8.33
C TYR A 16 10.56 10.01 9.21
N GLY A 17 10.45 9.79 10.52
CA GLY A 17 10.02 10.80 11.50
C GLY A 17 8.50 10.93 11.64
N ALA A 18 7.72 9.98 11.12
CA ALA A 18 6.28 9.96 11.35
C ALA A 18 5.96 9.50 12.77
N SER A 19 4.93 10.09 13.38
CA SER A 19 4.35 9.58 14.63
C SER A 19 3.45 8.40 14.33
N VAL A 20 3.80 7.22 14.83
CA VAL A 20 3.11 5.98 14.48
C VAL A 20 2.41 5.35 15.68
N LYS A 21 1.15 4.97 15.50
CA LYS A 21 0.38 4.14 16.45
C LYS A 21 0.05 2.80 15.81
N ILE A 22 0.23 1.71 16.54
CA ILE A 22 -0.22 0.36 16.16
C ILE A 22 -1.28 -0.10 17.14
N ILE A 23 -2.44 -0.53 16.64
CA ILE A 23 -3.44 -1.24 17.42
C ILE A 23 -3.31 -2.73 17.11
N GLU A 24 -3.06 -3.55 18.11
CA GLU A 24 -2.88 -5.00 18.01
C GLU A 24 -3.64 -5.71 19.14
N ARG A 25 -4.43 -6.72 18.80
CA ARG A 25 -5.24 -7.43 19.80
C ARG A 25 -4.48 -8.49 20.60
N ASP A 26 -3.44 -9.08 20.01
CA ASP A 26 -2.62 -10.08 20.69
C ASP A 26 -1.63 -9.43 21.64
N LYS A 27 -1.83 -9.65 22.94
CA LYS A 27 -1.00 -9.07 24.01
C LYS A 27 0.47 -9.44 23.92
N ARG A 28 0.78 -10.68 23.49
CA ARG A 28 2.18 -11.12 23.32
C ARG A 28 2.81 -10.41 22.14
N ARG A 29 2.03 -10.21 21.08
CA ARG A 29 2.50 -9.46 19.92
C ARG A 29 2.71 -7.99 20.25
N CYS A 30 1.83 -7.37 21.03
CA CYS A 30 2.03 -5.99 21.54
C CYS A 30 3.34 -5.88 22.32
N PHE A 31 3.62 -6.81 23.22
CA PHE A 31 4.88 -6.81 23.95
C PHE A 31 6.09 -6.93 23.02
N TYR A 32 6.03 -7.81 22.02
CA TYR A 32 7.08 -7.93 21.03
C TYR A 32 7.28 -6.61 20.26
N LEU A 33 6.21 -5.99 19.78
CA LEU A 33 6.25 -4.72 19.05
C LEU A 33 6.89 -3.61 19.89
N SER A 34 6.43 -3.44 21.13
CA SER A 34 6.92 -2.37 22.03
C SER A 34 8.40 -2.54 22.43
N THR A 35 8.94 -3.77 22.35
CA THR A 35 10.35 -4.03 22.65
C THR A 35 11.28 -3.93 21.44
N HIS A 36 10.72 -3.98 20.21
CA HIS A 36 11.52 -4.01 18.99
C HIS A 36 11.32 -2.77 18.09
N LEU A 37 10.30 -1.97 18.35
CA LEU A 37 10.05 -0.73 17.63
C LEU A 37 10.32 0.46 18.55
N SER A 38 11.29 1.28 18.18
CA SER A 38 11.51 2.57 18.82
C SER A 38 10.54 3.60 18.22
N ASP A 39 10.09 4.54 19.02
CA ASP A 39 9.27 5.68 18.58
C ASP A 39 7.93 5.31 17.95
N VAL A 40 7.40 4.11 18.28
CA VAL A 40 6.08 3.63 17.85
C VAL A 40 5.23 3.38 19.09
N MET A 41 4.06 4.00 19.14
CA MET A 41 3.07 3.72 20.17
C MET A 41 2.33 2.42 19.86
N VAL A 42 2.34 1.47 20.79
CA VAL A 42 1.65 0.19 20.64
C VAL A 42 0.49 0.09 21.63
N LEU A 43 -0.71 -0.04 21.09
CA LEU A 43 -1.95 -0.15 21.83
C LEU A 43 -2.46 -1.59 21.76
N ASN A 44 -2.75 -2.17 22.95
CA ASN A 44 -3.37 -3.49 23.00
C ASN A 44 -4.89 -3.34 22.96
N GLY A 45 -5.51 -3.70 21.85
CA GLY A 45 -6.95 -3.61 21.67
C GLY A 45 -7.41 -4.18 20.33
N ASP A 46 -8.71 -4.27 20.19
CA ASP A 46 -9.35 -4.64 18.91
C ASP A 46 -9.61 -3.37 18.10
N ALA A 47 -9.00 -3.28 16.93
CA ALA A 47 -9.18 -2.11 16.07
C ALA A 47 -10.60 -1.97 15.50
N THR A 48 -11.44 -3.01 15.60
CA THR A 48 -12.87 -2.93 15.23
C THR A 48 -13.74 -2.31 16.32
N ASP A 49 -13.17 -2.06 17.50
CA ASP A 49 -13.86 -1.35 18.58
C ASP A 49 -13.84 0.16 18.31
N LEU A 50 -15.01 0.69 17.96
CA LEU A 50 -15.17 2.12 17.65
C LEU A 50 -14.86 3.03 18.84
N GLN A 51 -15.17 2.58 20.07
CA GLN A 51 -14.88 3.37 21.26
C GLN A 51 -13.37 3.55 21.43
N LEU A 52 -12.59 2.48 21.23
CA LEU A 52 -11.13 2.55 21.26
C LEU A 52 -10.60 3.52 20.19
N LEU A 53 -11.14 3.51 18.99
CA LEU A 53 -10.71 4.41 17.92
C LEU A 53 -11.01 5.88 18.26
N GLU A 54 -12.15 6.17 18.85
CA GLU A 54 -12.52 7.50 19.32
C GLU A 54 -11.61 7.96 20.48
N GLU A 55 -11.38 7.10 21.49
CA GLU A 55 -10.49 7.41 22.62
C GLU A 55 -9.05 7.72 22.16
N GLU A 56 -8.60 7.07 21.08
CA GLU A 56 -7.28 7.27 20.51
C GLU A 56 -7.22 8.40 19.46
N ASN A 57 -8.29 9.18 19.33
CA ASN A 57 -8.42 10.33 18.45
C ASN A 57 -8.17 9.97 16.97
N LEU A 58 -8.90 8.98 16.45
CA LEU A 58 -8.82 8.57 15.05
C LEU A 58 -8.91 9.78 14.11
N ASP A 59 -9.81 10.71 14.37
CA ASP A 59 -10.07 11.90 13.53
C ASP A 59 -8.86 12.83 13.37
N SER A 60 -7.86 12.69 14.23
CA SER A 60 -6.64 13.51 14.19
C SER A 60 -5.49 12.87 13.43
N MET A 61 -5.71 11.70 12.83
CA MET A 61 -4.69 10.99 12.09
C MET A 61 -4.62 11.50 10.64
N ASP A 62 -3.40 11.70 10.13
CA ASP A 62 -3.16 12.06 8.73
C ASP A 62 -3.45 10.88 7.79
N ALA A 63 -3.14 9.67 8.24
CA ALA A 63 -3.33 8.46 7.44
C ALA A 63 -3.70 7.24 8.30
N VAL A 64 -4.41 6.28 7.71
CA VAL A 64 -4.72 4.99 8.33
C VAL A 64 -4.37 3.85 7.39
N VAL A 65 -3.63 2.87 7.90
CA VAL A 65 -3.32 1.64 7.18
C VAL A 65 -3.93 0.45 7.91
N THR A 66 -4.86 -0.24 7.26
CA THR A 66 -5.47 -1.45 7.81
C THR A 66 -4.71 -2.69 7.36
N ALA A 67 -4.11 -3.41 8.31
CA ALA A 67 -3.21 -4.53 8.04
C ALA A 67 -3.42 -5.70 9.02
N THR A 68 -4.68 -6.05 9.27
CA THR A 68 -5.06 -7.23 10.07
C THR A 68 -4.90 -8.52 9.27
N GLY A 69 -5.25 -9.66 9.88
CA GLY A 69 -5.25 -10.97 9.22
C GLY A 69 -6.46 -11.21 8.30
N PHE A 70 -7.50 -10.39 8.39
CA PHE A 70 -8.77 -10.59 7.68
C PHE A 70 -9.07 -9.41 6.78
N ASP A 71 -9.39 -9.70 5.52
CA ASP A 71 -9.69 -8.67 4.51
C ASP A 71 -10.98 -7.90 4.85
N GLU A 72 -11.97 -8.59 5.41
CA GLU A 72 -13.25 -8.03 5.82
C GLU A 72 -13.07 -6.99 6.94
N ASP A 73 -12.23 -7.30 7.94
CA ASP A 73 -11.89 -6.35 9.01
C ASP A 73 -11.14 -5.15 8.45
N ASN A 74 -10.19 -5.39 7.55
CA ASN A 74 -9.41 -4.32 6.91
C ASN A 74 -10.31 -3.39 6.11
N LEU A 75 -11.28 -3.93 5.39
CA LEU A 75 -12.25 -3.13 4.64
C LEU A 75 -13.15 -2.30 5.58
N LEU A 76 -13.71 -2.93 6.61
CA LEU A 76 -14.57 -2.23 7.58
C LEU A 76 -13.84 -1.09 8.27
N LEU A 77 -12.60 -1.34 8.72
CA LEU A 77 -11.75 -0.33 9.35
C LEU A 77 -11.41 0.82 8.40
N ALA A 78 -11.09 0.51 7.15
CA ALA A 78 -10.80 1.52 6.14
C ALA A 78 -12.03 2.41 5.87
N LEU A 79 -13.22 1.83 5.74
CA LEU A 79 -14.47 2.59 5.61
C LEU A 79 -14.75 3.45 6.84
N THR A 80 -14.50 2.93 8.03
CA THR A 80 -14.64 3.69 9.27
C THR A 80 -13.69 4.90 9.26
N ALA A 81 -12.43 4.70 8.91
CA ALA A 81 -11.46 5.79 8.81
C ALA A 81 -11.90 6.87 7.79
N LYS A 82 -12.39 6.48 6.62
CA LYS A 82 -12.94 7.42 5.63
C LYS A 82 -14.14 8.21 6.16
N ARG A 83 -15.03 7.57 6.89
CA ARG A 83 -16.18 8.25 7.51
C ARG A 83 -15.79 9.26 8.58
N HIS A 84 -14.66 9.07 9.24
CA HIS A 84 -14.04 10.00 10.20
C HIS A 84 -13.22 11.11 9.51
N GLY A 85 -13.23 11.18 8.18
CA GLY A 85 -12.62 12.27 7.42
C GLY A 85 -11.14 12.13 7.15
N ILE A 86 -10.56 10.93 7.39
CA ILE A 86 -9.14 10.71 7.11
C ILE A 86 -8.90 10.70 5.60
N GLU A 87 -7.95 11.51 5.16
CA GLU A 87 -7.68 11.69 3.73
C GLU A 87 -6.98 10.46 3.13
N ASP A 88 -5.95 9.95 3.79
CA ASP A 88 -5.16 8.83 3.27
C ASP A 88 -5.51 7.51 3.96
N VAL A 89 -6.29 6.67 3.30
CA VAL A 89 -6.69 5.37 3.83
C VAL A 89 -6.26 4.24 2.91
N ILE A 90 -5.41 3.36 3.44
CA ILE A 90 -4.85 2.23 2.72
C ILE A 90 -5.32 0.92 3.35
N ALA A 91 -5.92 0.04 2.56
CA ALA A 91 -6.36 -1.27 3.02
C ALA A 91 -5.48 -2.39 2.45
N LYS A 92 -4.90 -3.22 3.33
CA LYS A 92 -4.28 -4.47 2.91
C LYS A 92 -5.37 -5.49 2.59
N VAL A 93 -5.30 -6.08 1.39
CA VAL A 93 -6.18 -7.17 0.97
C VAL A 93 -5.38 -8.34 0.43
N SER A 94 -5.88 -9.53 0.63
CA SER A 94 -5.27 -10.76 0.11
C SER A 94 -5.99 -11.28 -1.13
N ARG A 95 -7.27 -10.90 -1.31
CA ARG A 95 -8.10 -11.28 -2.44
C ARG A 95 -8.19 -10.15 -3.45
N THR A 96 -7.78 -10.41 -4.68
CA THR A 96 -7.82 -9.42 -5.76
C THR A 96 -9.24 -8.90 -6.02
N SER A 97 -10.27 -9.73 -5.83
CA SER A 97 -11.68 -9.32 -5.97
C SER A 97 -12.10 -8.20 -5.00
N TYR A 98 -11.45 -8.07 -3.85
CA TYR A 98 -11.73 -6.97 -2.92
C TYR A 98 -11.14 -5.63 -3.37
N ALA A 99 -10.06 -5.65 -4.15
CA ALA A 99 -9.43 -4.42 -4.64
C ALA A 99 -10.40 -3.59 -5.53
N GLU A 100 -11.20 -4.27 -6.37
CA GLU A 100 -12.22 -3.61 -7.20
C GLU A 100 -13.34 -3.00 -6.36
N ILE A 101 -13.80 -3.71 -5.32
CA ILE A 101 -14.85 -3.23 -4.42
C ILE A 101 -14.36 -2.00 -3.65
N ILE A 102 -13.14 -2.05 -3.14
CA ILE A 102 -12.52 -0.98 -2.34
C ILE A 102 -12.46 0.33 -3.11
N SER A 103 -12.07 0.29 -4.39
CA SER A 103 -12.00 1.50 -5.22
C SER A 103 -13.35 2.18 -5.40
N THR A 104 -14.45 1.41 -5.41
CA THR A 104 -15.82 1.96 -5.52
C THR A 104 -16.35 2.54 -4.20
N MET A 105 -15.74 2.17 -3.07
CA MET A 105 -16.16 2.59 -1.73
C MET A 105 -15.45 3.85 -1.22
N GLY A 106 -14.62 4.49 -2.05
CA GLY A 106 -13.91 5.73 -1.69
C GLY A 106 -12.70 5.51 -0.78
N ILE A 107 -12.18 4.31 -0.68
CA ILE A 107 -10.90 4.02 -0.03
C ILE A 107 -9.79 4.32 -1.05
N ASP A 108 -8.77 5.04 -0.64
CA ASP A 108 -7.78 5.60 -1.56
C ASP A 108 -6.93 4.54 -2.22
N MET A 109 -6.57 3.49 -1.47
CA MET A 109 -5.74 2.42 -2.01
C MET A 109 -6.02 1.06 -1.37
N ALA A 110 -6.11 0.04 -2.22
CA ALA A 110 -6.07 -1.37 -1.81
C ALA A 110 -4.72 -1.98 -2.22
N LEU A 111 -4.01 -2.57 -1.27
CA LEU A 111 -2.72 -3.21 -1.53
C LEU A 111 -2.80 -4.71 -1.28
N ASN A 112 -2.47 -5.50 -2.31
CA ASN A 112 -2.22 -6.92 -2.17
C ASN A 112 -0.69 -7.16 -2.14
N PRO A 113 -0.12 -7.52 -0.99
CA PRO A 113 1.33 -7.76 -0.90
C PRO A 113 1.85 -8.86 -1.81
N LEU A 114 1.03 -9.87 -2.12
CA LEU A 114 1.42 -10.96 -3.01
C LEU A 114 1.56 -10.47 -4.45
N ASP A 115 0.65 -9.63 -4.92
CA ASP A 115 0.71 -9.07 -6.27
C ASP A 115 1.96 -8.19 -6.44
N ILE A 116 2.27 -7.38 -5.42
CA ILE A 116 3.48 -6.55 -5.40
C ILE A 116 4.75 -7.42 -5.49
N VAL A 117 4.86 -8.43 -4.62
CA VAL A 117 6.02 -9.33 -4.60
C VAL A 117 6.13 -10.11 -5.91
N THR A 118 5.02 -10.63 -6.43
CA THR A 118 4.98 -11.36 -7.69
C THR A 118 5.44 -10.50 -8.86
N SER A 119 4.98 -9.26 -8.93
CA SER A 119 5.39 -8.30 -9.96
C SER A 119 6.90 -8.02 -9.91
N ILE A 120 7.46 -7.86 -8.70
CA ILE A 120 8.90 -7.67 -8.51
C ILE A 120 9.69 -8.90 -8.97
N ILE A 121 9.25 -10.11 -8.59
CA ILE A 121 9.90 -11.36 -8.98
C ILE A 121 9.85 -11.55 -10.49
N LEU A 122 8.69 -11.38 -11.11
CA LEU A 122 8.53 -11.49 -12.57
C LEU A 122 9.47 -10.53 -13.30
N ARG A 123 9.58 -9.30 -12.83
CA ARG A 123 10.52 -8.31 -13.37
C ARG A 123 11.97 -8.79 -13.32
N LEU A 124 12.39 -9.37 -12.19
CA LEU A 124 13.76 -9.90 -12.02
C LEU A 124 14.02 -11.11 -12.92
N VAL A 125 13.06 -12.03 -13.03
CA VAL A 125 13.16 -13.26 -13.83
C VAL A 125 13.20 -12.94 -15.33
N GLN A 126 12.41 -11.98 -15.79
CA GLN A 126 12.41 -11.56 -17.19
C GLN A 126 13.69 -10.86 -17.64
N GLY A 127 14.65 -10.68 -16.72
CA GLY A 127 15.97 -10.12 -17.05
C GLY A 127 15.97 -8.68 -17.55
N ASN A 128 14.87 -7.98 -17.36
CA ASN A 128 14.67 -6.62 -17.87
C ASN A 128 15.40 -5.61 -16.98
N LYS A 129 16.74 -5.63 -17.03
CA LYS A 129 17.62 -4.68 -16.31
C LYS A 129 17.33 -3.20 -16.64
N LYS A 130 16.50 -2.96 -17.64
CA LYS A 130 16.14 -1.62 -18.15
C LYS A 130 14.87 -1.08 -17.52
N LEU A 131 14.06 -1.93 -16.91
CA LEU A 131 12.82 -1.56 -16.26
C LEU A 131 13.10 -1.04 -14.84
N LEU A 132 12.86 0.24 -14.59
CA LEU A 132 13.05 0.88 -13.27
C LEU A 132 11.90 0.53 -12.34
N SER A 133 10.69 0.68 -12.83
CA SER A 133 9.48 0.37 -12.08
C SER A 133 8.40 -0.20 -13.00
N SER A 134 7.51 -0.99 -12.43
CA SER A 134 6.29 -1.45 -13.07
C SER A 134 5.20 -1.48 -12.02
N GLN A 135 4.08 -0.87 -12.32
CA GLN A 135 2.90 -0.85 -11.48
C GLN A 135 1.66 -1.18 -12.29
N LEU A 136 0.97 -2.23 -11.88
CA LEU A 136 -0.31 -2.60 -12.46
C LEU A 136 -1.42 -1.76 -11.81
N ILE A 137 -2.19 -1.05 -12.62
CA ILE A 137 -3.32 -0.25 -12.18
C ILE A 137 -4.60 -1.05 -12.40
N GLN A 138 -5.21 -1.49 -11.30
CA GLN A 138 -6.52 -2.18 -11.29
C GLN A 138 -6.61 -3.39 -12.26
N GLY A 139 -5.50 -4.02 -12.61
CA GLY A 139 -5.49 -5.12 -13.57
C GLY A 139 -5.78 -4.73 -15.03
N GLN A 140 -5.97 -3.45 -15.32
CA GLN A 140 -6.38 -2.95 -16.65
C GLN A 140 -5.27 -2.21 -17.39
N ALA A 141 -4.35 -1.58 -16.66
CA ALA A 141 -3.23 -0.85 -17.24
C ALA A 141 -1.95 -1.11 -16.46
N GLU A 142 -0.81 -1.03 -17.13
CA GLU A 142 0.51 -1.15 -16.52
C GLU A 142 1.30 0.13 -16.80
N ILE A 143 1.77 0.78 -15.74
CA ILE A 143 2.75 1.87 -15.87
C ILE A 143 4.13 1.24 -15.77
N MET A 144 4.95 1.48 -16.77
CA MET A 144 6.34 1.03 -16.79
C MET A 144 7.29 2.22 -16.92
N GLU A 145 8.25 2.30 -16.03
CA GLU A 145 9.36 3.24 -16.13
C GLU A 145 10.61 2.49 -16.61
N VAL A 146 11.17 2.92 -17.72
CA VAL A 146 12.30 2.25 -18.35
C VAL A 146 13.42 3.23 -18.69
N TYR A 147 14.67 2.80 -18.56
CA TYR A 147 15.78 3.54 -19.14
C TYR A 147 15.79 3.39 -20.65
N ALA A 148 15.77 4.52 -21.37
CA ALA A 148 16.04 4.54 -22.80
C ALA A 148 17.53 4.17 -23.04
N THR A 149 17.75 3.14 -23.85
CA THR A 149 19.10 2.68 -24.16
C THR A 149 19.40 2.86 -25.65
N PRO A 150 20.69 2.99 -26.05
CA PRO A 150 21.08 3.23 -27.45
C PRO A 150 20.54 2.26 -28.48
N HIS A 151 20.09 1.07 -28.05
CA HIS A 151 19.52 0.04 -28.92
C HIS A 151 17.99 0.14 -29.08
N MET A 152 17.34 1.12 -28.46
CA MET A 152 15.90 1.33 -28.60
C MET A 152 15.64 2.20 -29.82
N ASN A 153 14.72 1.75 -30.68
CA ASN A 153 14.32 2.46 -31.90
C ASN A 153 13.40 3.67 -31.65
N ILE A 154 13.41 4.21 -30.43
CA ILE A 154 12.60 5.36 -30.02
C ILE A 154 13.43 6.60 -29.71
N LEU A 155 14.77 6.46 -29.71
CA LEU A 155 15.68 7.56 -29.42
C LEU A 155 15.76 8.51 -30.60
N ASP A 156 15.91 9.80 -30.30
CA ASP A 156 16.03 10.89 -31.29
C ASP A 156 14.84 11.02 -32.24
N ILE A 157 13.73 10.37 -31.93
CA ILE A 157 12.47 10.51 -32.66
C ILE A 157 11.51 11.35 -31.82
N PRO A 158 10.98 12.47 -32.36
CA PRO A 158 9.92 13.22 -31.68
C PRO A 158 8.74 12.31 -31.32
N LEU A 159 8.15 12.46 -30.13
CA LEU A 159 7.07 11.58 -29.63
C LEU A 159 5.90 11.46 -30.63
N LYS A 160 5.55 12.55 -31.29
CA LYS A 160 4.50 12.59 -32.33
C LYS A 160 4.76 11.68 -33.55
N ASN A 161 6.01 11.28 -33.75
CA ASN A 161 6.45 10.45 -34.88
C ASN A 161 6.72 8.99 -34.46
N LEU A 162 6.55 8.66 -33.20
CA LEU A 162 6.66 7.30 -32.71
C LEU A 162 5.44 6.49 -33.14
N ASN A 163 5.68 5.41 -33.84
CA ASN A 163 4.62 4.47 -34.22
C ASN A 163 4.39 3.46 -33.07
N LEU A 164 3.68 3.91 -32.04
CA LEU A 164 3.34 3.08 -30.89
C LEU A 164 2.02 2.35 -31.14
N PRO A 165 1.83 1.16 -30.55
CA PRO A 165 0.52 0.49 -30.53
C PRO A 165 -0.53 1.40 -29.86
N ASP A 166 -1.79 1.30 -30.29
CA ASP A 166 -2.91 2.11 -29.76
C ASP A 166 -3.11 1.94 -28.22
N SER A 167 -2.58 0.85 -27.68
CA SER A 167 -2.65 0.53 -26.22
C SER A 167 -1.51 1.13 -25.41
N VAL A 168 -0.57 1.87 -26.03
CA VAL A 168 0.61 2.42 -25.36
C VAL A 168 0.61 3.92 -25.39
N ILE A 169 0.80 4.52 -24.22
CA ILE A 169 0.94 5.98 -24.06
C ILE A 169 2.28 6.25 -23.37
N ILE A 170 3.03 7.21 -23.88
CA ILE A 170 4.21 7.73 -23.18
C ILE A 170 3.78 8.92 -22.33
N ALA A 171 3.97 8.79 -21.01
CA ALA A 171 3.84 9.87 -20.05
C ALA A 171 5.25 10.31 -19.63
N ALA A 172 5.56 11.57 -19.74
CA ALA A 172 6.85 12.16 -19.37
C ALA A 172 6.62 13.34 -18.42
#